data_c5ed850a72697bbc50b0b912ec1ae6b4
#
_entry.id   c5ed850a72697bbc50b0b912ec1ae6b4
#
_cell.length_a   1.000
_cell.length_b   1.000
_cell.length_c   1.000
_cell.angle_alpha   90.00
_cell.angle_beta   90.00
_cell.angle_gamma   90.00
#
_symmetry.space_group_name_H-M   'P 1'
#
loop_
_entity.id
_entity.type
_entity.pdbx_description
1 polymer ?
#
loop_
_entity_poly.entity_id
_entity_poly.type
_entity_poly.pdbx_seq_one_letter_code
_entity_poly.pdbx_strand_id
1 'polypeptide(L)'
;MAATCTAVDDALPRSTPAAMGRFNAQVVNWTLMHDCYGDVERVPALLGRVEFDDNAEAWEELGYRLVLEDDLVFPAGFAALPRLVRLAPRSARARGLAGTILRRAAGHHGCDDLLADRADAIAEFRELLDRHLRSRPAGYLASFLDLLAAKGEYHWSAVLGDFTDDFYHLACPHCAVEVTIAIGEHGCYSAIRDWHLGDVDRRGLRPASAEELSGTGRWMYETAVRDGQESLADGIAHLFGKAECPHCASVFTIADEYASANRPVLR
;
A
#
# COMPACT_ATOMS: atom_id res chain seq x y z
N MET A 1 53.64 55.72 13.07
CA MET A 1 52.47 55.03 13.64
C MET A 1 52.07 53.93 12.65
N ALA A 2 52.44 52.71 12.94
CA ALA A 2 52.19 51.55 12.10
C ALA A 2 50.90 50.86 12.57
N ALA A 3 49.93 50.70 11.65
CA ALA A 3 48.71 49.96 11.90
C ALA A 3 48.92 48.52 11.42
N THR A 4 48.87 47.60 12.36
CA THR A 4 48.90 46.15 12.12
C THR A 4 47.55 45.67 11.69
N CYS A 5 47.47 45.03 10.49
CA CYS A 5 46.30 44.37 9.94
C CYS A 5 46.34 42.92 10.41
N THR A 6 45.38 42.52 11.25
CA THR A 6 45.18 41.12 11.68
C THR A 6 44.29 40.44 10.62
N ALA A 7 44.82 39.40 9.99
CA ALA A 7 44.09 38.50 9.12
C ALA A 7 43.17 37.61 9.95
N VAL A 8 41.85 37.59 9.61
CA VAL A 8 40.87 36.64 10.17
C VAL A 8 40.85 35.42 9.25
N ASP A 9 41.25 34.29 9.84
CA ASP A 9 41.27 32.98 9.18
C ASP A 9 39.81 32.42 9.17
N ASP A 10 39.18 32.48 8.02
CA ASP A 10 37.81 32.01 7.80
C ASP A 10 37.87 30.51 7.46
N ALA A 11 37.84 29.69 8.50
CA ALA A 11 37.82 28.23 8.36
C ALA A 11 36.41 27.76 7.96
N LEU A 12 36.23 27.46 6.68
CA LEU A 12 35.04 26.75 6.16
C LEU A 12 34.86 25.39 6.87
N PRO A 13 33.63 25.06 7.33
CA PRO A 13 33.36 23.76 7.94
C PRO A 13 33.47 22.66 6.87
N ARG A 14 34.37 21.71 7.12
CA ARG A 14 34.50 20.49 6.33
C ARG A 14 33.20 19.69 6.46
N SER A 15 32.45 19.56 5.35
CA SER A 15 31.33 18.66 5.24
C SER A 15 31.78 17.23 5.49
N THR A 16 31.33 16.67 6.59
CA THR A 16 31.43 15.25 6.92
C THR A 16 30.67 14.46 5.84
N PRO A 17 31.26 13.42 5.24
CA PRO A 17 30.51 12.57 4.32
C PRO A 17 29.42 11.86 5.10
N ALA A 18 28.15 11.99 4.60
CA ALA A 18 27.01 11.27 5.12
C ALA A 18 27.36 9.80 5.28
N ALA A 19 27.12 9.26 6.46
CA ALA A 19 27.31 7.85 6.75
C ALA A 19 26.42 7.03 5.79
N MET A 20 27.04 6.43 4.78
CA MET A 20 26.41 5.35 4.01
C MET A 20 26.09 4.24 5.00
N GLY A 21 24.79 4.09 5.31
CA GLY A 21 24.30 3.02 6.15
C GLY A 21 24.89 1.70 5.67
N ARG A 22 25.59 1.02 6.56
CA ARG A 22 26.09 -0.33 6.29
C ARG A 22 24.88 -1.25 6.26
N PHE A 23 24.38 -1.53 5.04
CA PHE A 23 23.47 -2.64 4.84
C PHE A 23 24.17 -3.90 5.31
N ASN A 24 23.73 -4.42 6.43
CA ASN A 24 24.03 -5.79 6.80
C ASN A 24 23.27 -6.67 5.79
N ALA A 25 23.93 -7.09 4.73
CA ALA A 25 23.38 -8.02 3.76
C ALA A 25 23.19 -9.35 4.52
N GLN A 26 22.02 -9.52 5.15
CA GLN A 26 21.63 -10.82 5.68
C GLN A 26 21.71 -11.79 4.49
N VAL A 27 22.61 -12.75 4.60
CA VAL A 27 22.78 -13.79 3.59
C VAL A 27 21.50 -14.62 3.63
N VAL A 28 20.63 -14.41 2.65
CA VAL A 28 19.39 -15.19 2.53
C VAL A 28 19.79 -16.65 2.29
N ASN A 29 19.33 -17.53 3.15
CA ASN A 29 19.46 -18.97 2.93
C ASN A 29 18.35 -19.43 1.99
N TRP A 30 18.62 -19.37 0.70
CA TRP A 30 17.67 -19.75 -0.33
C TRP A 30 17.25 -21.23 -0.26
N THR A 31 18.07 -22.12 0.31
CA THR A 31 17.74 -23.55 0.41
C THR A 31 16.55 -23.84 1.35
N LEU A 32 16.19 -22.89 2.20
CA LEU A 32 15.04 -22.98 3.11
C LEU A 32 13.79 -22.31 2.52
N MET A 33 13.90 -21.71 1.34
CA MET A 33 12.79 -21.03 0.69
C MET A 33 12.17 -21.94 -0.37
N HIS A 34 10.96 -21.62 -0.82
CA HIS A 34 10.35 -22.23 -2.00
C HIS A 34 9.65 -21.16 -2.83
N ASP A 35 9.64 -21.36 -4.14
CA ASP A 35 8.86 -20.62 -5.10
C ASP A 35 7.65 -21.44 -5.57
N CYS A 36 6.90 -20.97 -6.56
CA CYS A 36 5.73 -21.67 -7.08
C CYS A 36 6.02 -23.05 -7.69
N TYR A 37 7.27 -23.33 -8.07
CA TYR A 37 7.70 -24.62 -8.63
C TYR A 37 8.42 -25.52 -7.62
N GLY A 38 8.65 -25.02 -6.40
CA GLY A 38 9.41 -25.72 -5.37
C GLY A 38 10.92 -25.66 -5.57
N ASP A 39 11.41 -24.95 -6.58
CA ASP A 39 12.84 -24.79 -6.95
C ASP A 39 13.29 -23.33 -6.79
N VAL A 40 14.03 -23.06 -5.72
CA VAL A 40 14.50 -21.72 -5.41
C VAL A 40 15.86 -21.36 -5.98
N GLU A 41 16.63 -22.32 -6.48
CA GLU A 41 18.01 -22.05 -6.98
C GLU A 41 17.97 -21.06 -8.14
N ARG A 42 16.90 -21.03 -8.89
CA ARG A 42 16.71 -20.16 -10.05
C ARG A 42 16.41 -18.69 -9.67
N VAL A 43 15.76 -18.45 -8.53
CA VAL A 43 15.41 -17.08 -8.10
C VAL A 43 16.63 -16.16 -7.92
N PRO A 44 17.71 -16.56 -7.21
CA PRO A 44 18.92 -15.75 -7.12
C PRO A 44 19.57 -15.42 -8.47
N ALA A 45 19.55 -16.38 -9.41
CA ALA A 45 20.11 -16.19 -10.76
C ALA A 45 19.25 -15.19 -11.56
N LEU A 46 17.93 -15.28 -11.49
CA LEU A 46 17.01 -14.34 -12.14
C LEU A 46 17.16 -12.93 -11.55
N LEU A 47 17.24 -12.81 -10.23
CA LEU A 47 17.53 -11.53 -9.58
C LEU A 47 18.86 -10.93 -10.07
N GLY A 48 19.89 -11.74 -10.26
CA GLY A 48 21.16 -11.28 -10.85
C GLY A 48 20.99 -10.76 -12.27
N ARG A 49 20.20 -11.44 -13.11
CA ARG A 49 19.94 -11.01 -14.50
C ARG A 49 19.18 -9.69 -14.56
N VAL A 50 18.10 -9.51 -13.76
CA VAL A 50 17.34 -8.27 -13.75
C VAL A 50 18.12 -7.09 -13.14
N GLU A 51 19.09 -7.36 -12.25
CA GLU A 51 19.98 -6.33 -11.71
C GLU A 51 20.99 -5.85 -12.74
N PHE A 52 21.44 -6.75 -13.64
CA PHE A 52 22.51 -6.47 -14.59
C PHE A 52 22.01 -5.81 -15.88
N ASP A 53 20.99 -6.37 -16.52
CA ASP A 53 20.56 -5.99 -17.88
C ASP A 53 19.08 -5.67 -18.04
N ASP A 54 18.31 -5.61 -16.93
CA ASP A 54 16.85 -5.38 -16.92
C ASP A 54 16.09 -6.34 -17.89
N ASN A 55 16.55 -7.57 -18.01
CA ASN A 55 16.06 -8.56 -18.97
C ASN A 55 14.57 -8.86 -18.78
N ALA A 56 13.77 -8.65 -19.84
CA ALA A 56 12.31 -8.76 -19.78
C ALA A 56 11.83 -10.18 -19.45
N GLU A 57 12.45 -11.21 -20.03
CA GLU A 57 12.10 -12.62 -19.78
C GLU A 57 12.43 -13.02 -18.33
N ALA A 58 13.57 -12.50 -17.81
CA ALA A 58 13.93 -12.74 -16.42
C ALA A 58 12.94 -12.07 -15.45
N TRP A 59 12.41 -10.90 -15.78
CA TRP A 59 11.35 -10.25 -14.99
C TRP A 59 10.03 -11.02 -15.00
N GLU A 60 9.63 -11.53 -16.17
CA GLU A 60 8.42 -12.33 -16.31
C GLU A 60 8.52 -13.62 -15.51
N GLU A 61 9.62 -14.37 -15.69
CA GLU A 61 9.87 -15.61 -14.94
C GLU A 61 9.97 -15.33 -13.44
N LEU A 62 10.65 -14.26 -13.02
CA LEU A 62 10.78 -13.89 -11.62
C LEU A 62 9.40 -13.56 -11.00
N GLY A 63 8.56 -12.81 -11.71
CA GLY A 63 7.21 -12.50 -11.29
C GLY A 63 6.40 -13.75 -11.02
N TYR A 64 6.35 -14.67 -11.96
CA TYR A 64 5.66 -15.96 -11.84
C TYR A 64 6.15 -16.81 -10.67
N ARG A 65 7.46 -16.82 -10.43
CA ARG A 65 8.06 -17.63 -9.35
C ARG A 65 7.75 -17.10 -7.97
N LEU A 66 7.63 -15.78 -7.82
CA LEU A 66 7.45 -15.14 -6.54
C LEU A 66 5.97 -14.91 -6.19
N VAL A 67 5.12 -14.68 -7.20
CA VAL A 67 3.70 -14.40 -7.04
C VAL A 67 2.91 -15.15 -8.11
N LEU A 68 2.02 -16.05 -7.70
CA LEU A 68 1.16 -16.79 -8.60
C LEU A 68 -0.22 -16.15 -8.69
N GLU A 69 -0.71 -15.94 -9.92
CA GLU A 69 -2.07 -15.41 -10.21
C GLU A 69 -2.40 -14.10 -9.46
N ASP A 70 -1.38 -13.29 -9.19
CA ASP A 70 -1.47 -12.04 -8.42
C ASP A 70 -2.03 -12.17 -6.99
N ASP A 71 -2.24 -13.40 -6.48
CA ASP A 71 -2.90 -13.64 -5.20
C ASP A 71 -2.02 -14.38 -4.18
N LEU A 72 -1.16 -15.26 -4.64
CA LEU A 72 -0.36 -16.13 -3.77
C LEU A 72 1.12 -15.74 -3.81
N VAL A 73 1.65 -15.25 -2.68
CA VAL A 73 3.08 -14.97 -2.50
C VAL A 73 3.78 -16.18 -1.89
N PHE A 74 4.93 -16.53 -2.44
CA PHE A 74 5.79 -17.60 -1.90
C PHE A 74 6.87 -17.05 -0.97
N PRO A 75 7.41 -17.85 -0.03
CA PRO A 75 8.49 -17.43 0.85
C PRO A 75 9.71 -16.82 0.12
N ALA A 76 10.00 -17.29 -1.08
CA ALA A 76 11.03 -16.72 -1.95
C ALA A 76 10.76 -15.25 -2.31
N GLY A 77 9.48 -14.83 -2.40
CA GLY A 77 9.09 -13.43 -2.62
C GLY A 77 9.54 -12.52 -1.48
N PHE A 78 9.28 -12.92 -0.23
CA PHE A 78 9.73 -12.17 0.94
C PHE A 78 11.28 -12.12 1.01
N ALA A 79 11.94 -13.21 0.66
CA ALA A 79 13.40 -13.27 0.60
C ALA A 79 13.99 -12.36 -0.49
N ALA A 80 13.26 -12.12 -1.58
CA ALA A 80 13.68 -11.24 -2.68
C ALA A 80 13.48 -9.75 -2.38
N LEU A 81 12.59 -9.36 -1.42
CA LEU A 81 12.24 -7.97 -1.13
C LEU A 81 13.46 -7.03 -0.99
N PRO A 82 14.52 -7.34 -0.21
CA PRO A 82 15.64 -6.42 -0.07
C PRO A 82 16.35 -6.11 -1.40
N ARG A 83 16.39 -7.07 -2.33
CA ARG A 83 16.99 -6.87 -3.66
C ARG A 83 16.06 -6.06 -4.56
N LEU A 84 14.76 -6.36 -4.56
CA LEU A 84 13.75 -5.63 -5.31
C LEU A 84 13.67 -4.17 -4.86
N VAL A 85 13.69 -3.91 -3.55
CA VAL A 85 13.67 -2.56 -2.99
C VAL A 85 14.89 -1.74 -3.42
N ARG A 86 16.07 -2.33 -3.44
CA ARG A 86 17.28 -1.65 -3.96
C ARG A 86 17.18 -1.30 -5.45
N LEU A 87 16.46 -2.10 -6.23
CA LEU A 87 16.22 -1.83 -7.65
C LEU A 87 15.10 -0.81 -7.90
N ALA A 88 14.13 -0.72 -6.99
CA ALA A 88 12.90 0.07 -7.14
C ALA A 88 13.10 1.55 -7.50
N PRO A 89 14.17 2.26 -7.09
CA PRO A 89 14.41 3.64 -7.51
C PRO A 89 14.60 3.82 -9.03
N ARG A 90 15.13 2.79 -9.71
CA ARG A 90 15.46 2.82 -11.14
C ARG A 90 14.61 1.88 -11.99
N SER A 91 13.85 0.97 -11.38
CA SER A 91 13.04 -0.02 -12.09
C SER A 91 11.59 0.00 -11.60
N ALA A 92 10.66 0.39 -12.49
CA ALA A 92 9.23 0.33 -12.22
C ALA A 92 8.75 -1.12 -11.99
N ARG A 93 9.36 -2.09 -12.69
CA ARG A 93 9.06 -3.52 -12.51
C ARG A 93 9.44 -4.00 -11.10
N ALA A 94 10.64 -3.63 -10.62
CA ALA A 94 11.06 -3.97 -9.27
C ALA A 94 10.13 -3.36 -8.22
N ARG A 95 9.75 -2.09 -8.40
CA ARG A 95 8.81 -1.40 -7.51
C ARG A 95 7.45 -2.08 -7.50
N GLY A 96 6.89 -2.37 -8.68
CA GLY A 96 5.59 -3.05 -8.79
C GLY A 96 5.61 -4.44 -8.16
N LEU A 97 6.64 -5.26 -8.42
CA LEU A 97 6.75 -6.61 -7.84
C LEU A 97 6.91 -6.58 -6.32
N ALA A 98 7.74 -5.66 -5.78
CA ALA A 98 7.86 -5.47 -4.33
C ALA A 98 6.53 -5.04 -3.70
N GLY A 99 5.79 -4.13 -4.34
CA GLY A 99 4.45 -3.71 -3.92
C GLY A 99 3.46 -4.87 -3.92
N THR A 100 3.41 -5.66 -4.98
CA THR A 100 2.53 -6.83 -5.07
C THR A 100 2.83 -7.84 -3.97
N ILE A 101 4.10 -8.15 -3.70
CA ILE A 101 4.50 -9.06 -2.61
C ILE A 101 3.95 -8.54 -1.27
N LEU A 102 4.10 -7.26 -0.98
CA LEU A 102 3.63 -6.68 0.29
C LEU A 102 2.10 -6.64 0.38
N ARG A 103 1.39 -6.27 -0.69
CA ARG A 103 -0.08 -6.28 -0.70
C ARG A 103 -0.67 -7.65 -0.41
N ARG A 104 -0.01 -8.71 -0.86
CA ARG A 104 -0.47 -10.10 -0.69
C ARG A 104 0.07 -10.76 0.57
N ALA A 105 0.95 -10.08 1.32
CA ALA A 105 1.56 -10.62 2.53
C ALA A 105 0.52 -11.08 3.56
N ALA A 106 -0.56 -10.32 3.76
CA ALA A 106 -1.61 -10.63 4.74
C ALA A 106 -2.31 -11.99 4.50
N GLY A 107 -2.31 -12.49 3.27
CA GLY A 107 -2.86 -13.82 2.93
C GLY A 107 -1.92 -14.99 3.21
N HIS A 108 -0.65 -14.73 3.55
CA HIS A 108 0.35 -15.79 3.73
C HIS A 108 0.48 -16.17 5.21
N HIS A 109 0.28 -17.46 5.51
CA HIS A 109 0.48 -17.97 6.87
C HIS A 109 1.94 -17.84 7.32
N GLY A 110 2.19 -17.24 8.49
CA GLY A 110 3.54 -16.96 9.00
C GLY A 110 4.23 -15.76 8.33
N CYS A 111 3.47 -14.89 7.64
CA CYS A 111 4.04 -13.69 7.01
C CYS A 111 4.69 -12.73 8.01
N ASP A 112 4.22 -12.67 9.25
CA ASP A 112 4.72 -11.73 10.25
C ASP A 112 6.22 -11.93 10.53
N ASP A 113 6.67 -13.18 10.67
CA ASP A 113 8.09 -13.49 10.88
C ASP A 113 8.92 -13.14 9.63
N LEU A 114 8.41 -13.48 8.42
CA LEU A 114 9.08 -13.18 7.16
C LEU A 114 9.20 -11.67 6.91
N LEU A 115 8.19 -10.89 7.29
CA LEU A 115 8.19 -9.44 7.19
C LEU A 115 9.08 -8.79 8.25
N ALA A 116 9.07 -9.31 9.49
CA ALA A 116 9.93 -8.81 10.56
C ALA A 116 11.41 -8.90 10.18
N ASP A 117 11.81 -10.01 9.55
CA ASP A 117 13.17 -10.19 9.01
C ASP A 117 13.54 -9.20 7.90
N ARG A 118 12.57 -8.50 7.32
CA ARG A 118 12.73 -7.57 6.19
C ARG A 118 12.34 -6.14 6.54
N ALA A 119 12.15 -5.84 7.82
CA ALA A 119 11.66 -4.57 8.33
C ALA A 119 12.44 -3.37 7.78
N ASP A 120 13.78 -3.45 7.69
CA ASP A 120 14.61 -2.36 7.17
C ASP A 120 14.34 -2.10 5.68
N ALA A 121 14.23 -3.16 4.87
CA ALA A 121 13.91 -3.02 3.45
C ALA A 121 12.50 -2.47 3.24
N ILE A 122 11.53 -2.89 4.06
CA ILE A 122 10.16 -2.37 4.01
C ILE A 122 10.13 -0.89 4.40
N ALA A 123 10.90 -0.48 5.40
CA ALA A 123 11.01 0.92 5.80
C ALA A 123 11.61 1.79 4.67
N GLU A 124 12.67 1.32 4.01
CA GLU A 124 13.26 1.99 2.84
C GLU A 124 12.25 2.08 1.68
N PHE A 125 11.53 1.01 1.42
CA PHE A 125 10.51 0.97 0.36
C PHE A 125 9.36 1.95 0.64
N ARG A 126 8.91 2.03 1.88
CA ARG A 126 7.90 3.00 2.31
C ARG A 126 8.32 4.44 2.03
N GLU A 127 9.56 4.81 2.35
CA GLU A 127 10.09 6.14 2.05
C GLU A 127 10.21 6.41 0.56
N LEU A 128 10.59 5.39 -0.22
CA LEU A 128 10.65 5.49 -1.67
C LEU A 128 9.26 5.72 -2.26
N LEU A 129 8.25 4.95 -1.84
CA LEU A 129 6.88 5.09 -2.30
C LEU A 129 6.28 6.45 -1.94
N ASP A 130 6.50 6.96 -0.72
CA ASP A 130 6.02 8.30 -0.32
C ASP A 130 6.63 9.39 -1.21
N ARG A 131 7.93 9.31 -1.52
CA ARG A 131 8.57 10.24 -2.46
C ARG A 131 8.03 10.08 -3.89
N HIS A 132 7.76 8.85 -4.31
CA HIS A 132 7.21 8.56 -5.64
C HIS A 132 5.80 9.14 -5.79
N LEU A 133 4.92 8.99 -4.80
CA LEU A 133 3.57 9.54 -4.80
C LEU A 133 3.55 11.07 -4.94
N ARG A 134 4.49 11.78 -4.30
CA ARG A 134 4.64 13.24 -4.44
C ARG A 134 4.93 13.69 -5.88
N SER A 135 5.48 12.82 -6.72
CA SER A 135 5.67 13.09 -8.15
C SER A 135 4.38 12.90 -8.98
N ARG A 136 3.28 12.50 -8.35
CA ARG A 136 1.96 12.26 -8.98
C ARG A 136 2.05 11.33 -10.19
N PRO A 137 2.52 10.09 -10.02
CA PRO A 137 2.66 9.15 -11.12
C PRO A 137 1.30 8.83 -11.75
N ALA A 138 1.28 8.43 -13.04
CA ALA A 138 0.06 8.02 -13.72
C ALA A 138 -0.66 6.85 -13.02
N GLY A 139 0.08 5.92 -12.40
CA GLY A 139 -0.46 4.83 -11.57
C GLY A 139 -0.49 5.20 -10.08
N TYR A 140 -1.00 6.38 -9.73
CA TYR A 140 -1.00 6.87 -8.35
C TYR A 140 -1.64 5.89 -7.38
N LEU A 141 -2.87 5.42 -7.66
CA LEU A 141 -3.60 4.52 -6.76
C LEU A 141 -2.82 3.23 -6.50
N ALA A 142 -2.27 2.59 -7.53
CA ALA A 142 -1.48 1.37 -7.35
C ALA A 142 -0.29 1.60 -6.39
N SER A 143 0.44 2.71 -6.56
CA SER A 143 1.54 3.08 -5.67
C SER A 143 1.06 3.47 -4.26
N PHE A 144 -0.15 4.02 -4.14
CA PHE A 144 -0.78 4.33 -2.86
C PHE A 144 -1.15 3.06 -2.10
N LEU A 145 -1.71 2.05 -2.79
CA LEU A 145 -1.99 0.73 -2.22
C LEU A 145 -0.70 0.01 -1.78
N ASP A 146 0.38 0.12 -2.57
CA ASP A 146 1.69 -0.39 -2.20
C ASP A 146 2.22 0.28 -0.91
N LEU A 147 2.02 1.60 -0.77
CA LEU A 147 2.42 2.34 0.42
C LEU A 147 1.60 1.94 1.65
N LEU A 148 0.28 1.70 1.49
CA LEU A 148 -0.57 1.16 2.56
C LEU A 148 -0.04 -0.19 3.04
N ALA A 149 0.26 -1.11 2.12
CA ALA A 149 0.84 -2.41 2.46
C ALA A 149 2.19 -2.28 3.19
N ALA A 150 3.07 -1.40 2.70
CA ALA A 150 4.37 -1.13 3.34
C ALA A 150 4.25 -0.49 4.74
N LYS A 151 3.08 0.06 5.08
CA LYS A 151 2.73 0.57 6.43
C LYS A 151 2.07 -0.49 7.32
N GLY A 152 1.78 -1.69 6.79
CA GLY A 152 1.04 -2.73 7.50
C GLY A 152 -0.48 -2.59 7.42
N GLU A 153 -0.99 -1.63 6.63
CA GLU A 153 -2.44 -1.39 6.43
C GLU A 153 -3.00 -2.32 5.34
N TYR A 154 -2.79 -3.61 5.51
CA TYR A 154 -3.08 -4.64 4.50
C TYR A 154 -4.54 -4.68 4.09
N HIS A 155 -5.47 -4.48 5.05
CA HIS A 155 -6.90 -4.45 4.75
C HIS A 155 -7.22 -3.37 3.71
N TRP A 156 -6.85 -2.12 3.99
CA TRP A 156 -7.12 -1.00 3.08
C TRP A 156 -6.33 -1.10 1.78
N SER A 157 -5.13 -1.65 1.82
CA SER A 157 -4.34 -1.93 0.62
C SER A 157 -5.03 -2.92 -0.34
N ALA A 158 -5.85 -3.83 0.19
CA ALA A 158 -6.55 -4.85 -0.60
C ALA A 158 -7.91 -4.38 -1.12
N VAL A 159 -8.61 -3.49 -0.41
CA VAL A 159 -10.03 -3.19 -0.66
C VAL A 159 -10.31 -1.75 -1.09
N LEU A 160 -9.33 -0.84 -0.98
CA LEU A 160 -9.52 0.55 -1.38
C LEU A 160 -9.58 0.65 -2.91
N GLY A 161 -10.70 1.19 -3.42
CA GLY A 161 -10.91 1.45 -4.83
C GLY A 161 -10.45 2.84 -5.27
N ASP A 162 -10.76 3.19 -6.50
CA ASP A 162 -10.49 4.52 -7.09
C ASP A 162 -11.64 5.51 -6.93
N PHE A 163 -12.74 5.04 -6.37
CA PHE A 163 -13.97 5.78 -6.16
C PHE A 163 -14.63 6.31 -7.46
N THR A 164 -14.41 5.62 -8.56
CA THR A 164 -15.20 5.88 -9.78
C THR A 164 -16.53 5.14 -9.76
N ASP A 165 -16.54 3.89 -9.28
CA ASP A 165 -17.74 3.06 -9.20
C ASP A 165 -17.52 1.94 -8.15
N ASP A 166 -17.28 2.31 -6.91
CA ASP A 166 -16.96 1.39 -5.84
C ASP A 166 -18.16 1.04 -4.97
N PHE A 167 -18.32 -0.25 -4.69
CA PHE A 167 -19.36 -0.80 -3.83
C PHE A 167 -18.77 -1.55 -2.65
N TYR A 168 -19.19 -1.19 -1.44
CA TYR A 168 -18.79 -1.83 -0.19
C TYR A 168 -20.00 -2.51 0.43
N HIS A 169 -19.96 -3.84 0.57
CA HIS A 169 -21.05 -4.62 1.15
C HIS A 169 -20.76 -4.89 2.63
N LEU A 170 -21.74 -4.60 3.48
CA LEU A 170 -21.63 -4.81 4.93
C LEU A 170 -23.00 -5.11 5.54
N ALA A 171 -23.04 -5.72 6.71
CA ALA A 171 -24.27 -5.89 7.48
C ALA A 171 -24.50 -4.66 8.37
N CYS A 172 -25.73 -4.17 8.42
CA CYS A 172 -26.09 -3.12 9.38
C CYS A 172 -25.84 -3.60 10.81
N PRO A 173 -25.07 -2.88 11.66
CA PRO A 173 -24.75 -3.30 13.02
C PRO A 173 -25.98 -3.40 13.95
N HIS A 174 -27.11 -2.79 13.56
CA HIS A 174 -28.32 -2.73 14.38
C HIS A 174 -29.38 -3.76 14.00
N CYS A 175 -29.59 -4.00 12.71
CA CYS A 175 -30.64 -4.91 12.24
C CYS A 175 -30.13 -6.06 11.39
N ALA A 176 -28.81 -6.15 11.17
CA ALA A 176 -28.13 -7.20 10.41
C ALA A 176 -28.56 -7.34 8.93
N VAL A 177 -29.35 -6.39 8.39
CA VAL A 177 -29.67 -6.39 6.96
C VAL A 177 -28.42 -6.03 6.18
N GLU A 178 -28.24 -6.67 5.03
CA GLU A 178 -27.16 -6.35 4.13
C GLU A 178 -27.38 -4.97 3.49
N VAL A 179 -26.36 -4.11 3.61
CA VAL A 179 -26.35 -2.75 3.09
C VAL A 179 -25.21 -2.63 2.08
N THR A 180 -25.53 -2.13 0.92
CA THR A 180 -24.56 -1.73 -0.11
C THR A 180 -24.25 -0.24 0.05
N ILE A 181 -22.98 0.11 0.19
CA ILE A 181 -22.47 1.46 0.18
C ILE A 181 -21.89 1.72 -1.21
N ALA A 182 -22.44 2.67 -1.93
CA ALA A 182 -21.91 3.14 -3.20
C ALA A 182 -21.12 4.44 -3.00
N ILE A 183 -19.92 4.52 -3.57
CA ILE A 183 -19.10 5.73 -3.60
C ILE A 183 -18.51 5.87 -5.00
N GLY A 184 -18.91 6.89 -5.75
CA GLY A 184 -18.41 7.07 -7.10
C GLY A 184 -19.24 8.05 -7.92
N GLU A 185 -19.10 7.97 -9.26
CA GLU A 185 -19.76 8.87 -10.21
C GLU A 185 -21.29 8.74 -10.18
N HIS A 186 -21.82 7.59 -9.76
CA HIS A 186 -23.27 7.35 -9.61
C HIS A 186 -23.84 7.88 -8.31
N GLY A 187 -23.02 8.53 -7.51
CA GLY A 187 -23.37 9.14 -6.22
C GLY A 187 -22.80 8.41 -5.02
N CYS A 188 -23.00 9.03 -3.85
CA CYS A 188 -22.55 8.50 -2.57
C CYS A 188 -23.79 8.19 -1.72
N TYR A 189 -24.16 6.90 -1.60
CA TYR A 189 -25.37 6.47 -0.92
C TYR A 189 -25.28 5.08 -0.31
N SER A 190 -26.17 4.78 0.63
CA SER A 190 -26.45 3.43 1.11
C SER A 190 -27.77 2.92 0.53
N ALA A 191 -27.84 1.60 0.23
CA ALA A 191 -29.03 0.92 -0.27
C ALA A 191 -29.08 -0.52 0.29
N ILE A 192 -30.29 -1.15 0.29
CA ILE A 192 -30.45 -2.54 0.74
C ILE A 192 -30.20 -3.54 -0.38
N ARG A 193 -30.34 -3.12 -1.62
CA ARG A 193 -30.23 -4.01 -2.79
C ARG A 193 -29.17 -3.49 -3.75
N ASP A 194 -28.64 -4.43 -4.51
CA ASP A 194 -27.79 -4.14 -5.62
C ASP A 194 -28.46 -3.11 -6.57
N TRP A 195 -27.72 -2.10 -7.00
CA TRP A 195 -28.15 -1.02 -7.87
C TRP A 195 -28.75 -1.50 -9.22
N HIS A 196 -28.42 -2.72 -9.65
CA HIS A 196 -28.95 -3.33 -10.88
C HIS A 196 -30.46 -3.65 -10.82
N LEU A 197 -31.06 -3.67 -9.65
CA LEU A 197 -32.42 -4.19 -9.46
C LEU A 197 -33.52 -3.10 -9.46
N GLY A 198 -33.23 -1.89 -9.88
CA GLY A 198 -34.22 -0.82 -10.03
C GLY A 198 -34.39 0.07 -8.80
N ASP A 199 -35.57 0.66 -8.62
CA ASP A 199 -35.83 1.63 -7.56
C ASP A 199 -35.61 1.04 -6.18
N VAL A 200 -34.52 1.43 -5.57
CA VAL A 200 -34.15 1.12 -4.18
C VAL A 200 -34.19 2.40 -3.36
N ASP A 201 -34.63 2.27 -2.11
CA ASP A 201 -34.48 3.35 -1.15
C ASP A 201 -33.00 3.65 -0.96
N ARG A 202 -32.59 4.84 -1.37
CA ARG A 202 -31.21 5.34 -1.23
C ARG A 202 -31.16 6.36 -0.11
N ARG A 203 -30.16 6.27 0.75
CA ARG A 203 -29.86 7.28 1.76
C ARG A 203 -28.48 7.88 1.46
N GLY A 204 -28.39 9.20 1.33
CA GLY A 204 -27.12 9.89 1.09
C GLY A 204 -26.12 9.63 2.20
N LEU A 205 -24.86 9.42 1.83
CA LEU A 205 -23.77 9.32 2.81
C LEU A 205 -23.44 10.69 3.38
N ARG A 206 -22.97 10.71 4.62
CA ARG A 206 -22.38 11.89 5.24
C ARG A 206 -20.87 11.73 5.27
N PRO A 207 -20.10 12.45 4.44
CA PRO A 207 -18.64 12.38 4.48
C PRO A 207 -18.12 12.86 5.83
N ALA A 208 -17.03 12.29 6.29
CA ALA A 208 -16.30 12.76 7.47
C ALA A 208 -15.58 14.07 7.15
N SER A 209 -15.63 15.03 8.07
CA SER A 209 -14.75 16.20 7.98
C SER A 209 -13.29 15.82 8.32
N ALA A 210 -12.34 16.67 7.96
CA ALA A 210 -10.92 16.42 8.25
C ALA A 210 -10.65 16.24 9.76
N GLU A 211 -11.44 16.90 10.63
CA GLU A 211 -11.32 16.81 12.08
C GLU A 211 -11.93 15.52 12.63
N GLU A 212 -12.95 14.96 11.96
CA GLU A 212 -13.59 13.69 12.34
C GLU A 212 -12.73 12.48 11.96
N LEU A 213 -11.85 12.62 10.95
CA LEU A 213 -10.96 11.55 10.53
C LEU A 213 -9.87 11.28 11.58
N SER A 214 -9.56 10.01 11.79
CA SER A 214 -8.50 9.56 12.70
C SER A 214 -7.73 8.37 12.12
N GLY A 215 -6.61 8.00 12.74
CA GLY A 215 -5.83 6.81 12.38
C GLY A 215 -5.49 6.75 10.88
N THR A 216 -5.71 5.58 10.29
CA THR A 216 -5.40 5.29 8.89
C THR A 216 -6.23 6.14 7.93
N GLY A 217 -7.52 6.36 8.22
CA GLY A 217 -8.40 7.20 7.39
C GLY A 217 -7.88 8.63 7.28
N ARG A 218 -7.47 9.21 8.39
CA ARG A 218 -6.87 10.55 8.41
C ARG A 218 -5.58 10.60 7.59
N TRP A 219 -4.70 9.64 7.81
CA TRP A 219 -3.43 9.58 7.08
C TRP A 219 -3.65 9.43 5.57
N MET A 220 -4.58 8.57 5.14
CA MET A 220 -4.93 8.40 3.73
C MET A 220 -5.45 9.69 3.12
N TYR A 221 -6.40 10.35 3.80
CA TYR A 221 -6.98 11.61 3.37
C TYR A 221 -5.92 12.71 3.24
N GLU A 222 -5.11 12.93 4.28
CA GLU A 222 -4.05 13.95 4.28
C GLU A 222 -3.01 13.69 3.17
N THR A 223 -2.70 12.42 2.90
CA THR A 223 -1.78 12.02 1.82
C THR A 223 -2.38 12.34 0.45
N ALA A 224 -3.65 11.98 0.22
CA ALA A 224 -4.35 12.26 -1.02
C ALA A 224 -4.47 13.78 -1.27
N VAL A 225 -4.84 14.57 -0.26
CA VAL A 225 -4.90 16.04 -0.33
C VAL A 225 -3.53 16.64 -0.62
N ARG A 226 -2.49 16.23 0.11
CA ARG A 226 -1.11 16.69 -0.10
C ARG A 226 -0.66 16.51 -1.55
N ASP A 227 -1.02 15.37 -2.14
CA ASP A 227 -0.59 14.99 -3.49
C ASP A 227 -1.58 15.45 -4.58
N GLY A 228 -2.66 16.19 -4.21
CA GLY A 228 -3.63 16.78 -5.13
C GLY A 228 -4.53 15.72 -5.79
N GLN A 229 -4.83 14.62 -5.09
CA GLN A 229 -5.73 13.55 -5.54
C GLN A 229 -7.13 13.80 -4.96
N GLU A 230 -7.84 14.79 -5.52
CA GLU A 230 -9.11 15.29 -4.97
C GLU A 230 -10.19 14.20 -4.93
N SER A 231 -10.36 13.43 -6.02
CA SER A 231 -11.35 12.33 -6.07
C SER A 231 -11.07 11.25 -5.04
N LEU A 232 -9.80 10.89 -4.86
CA LEU A 232 -9.39 9.92 -3.83
C LEU A 232 -9.64 10.47 -2.43
N ALA A 233 -9.34 11.73 -2.17
CA ALA A 233 -9.59 12.36 -0.87
C ALA A 233 -11.09 12.42 -0.55
N ASP A 234 -11.93 12.79 -1.52
CA ASP A 234 -13.38 12.82 -1.36
C ASP A 234 -13.95 11.42 -1.11
N GLY A 235 -13.53 10.43 -1.89
CA GLY A 235 -13.93 9.04 -1.69
C GLY A 235 -13.54 8.50 -0.31
N ILE A 236 -12.33 8.80 0.17
CA ILE A 236 -11.88 8.44 1.52
C ILE A 236 -12.74 9.13 2.58
N ALA A 237 -13.09 10.42 2.41
CA ALA A 237 -13.97 11.12 3.34
C ALA A 237 -15.35 10.45 3.42
N HIS A 238 -15.91 9.98 2.30
CA HIS A 238 -17.16 9.23 2.30
C HIS A 238 -17.01 7.84 2.93
N LEU A 239 -15.96 7.09 2.60
CA LEU A 239 -15.70 5.74 3.13
C LEU A 239 -15.49 5.75 4.66
N PHE A 240 -14.83 6.77 5.18
CA PHE A 240 -14.64 6.95 6.62
C PHE A 240 -15.74 7.83 7.27
N GLY A 241 -16.77 8.16 6.51
CA GLY A 241 -17.94 8.87 6.94
C GLY A 241 -19.04 7.97 7.52
N LYS A 242 -20.27 8.45 7.47
CA LYS A 242 -21.44 7.76 8.04
C LYS A 242 -22.47 7.43 7.00
N ALA A 243 -23.10 6.26 7.16
CA ALA A 243 -24.28 5.85 6.42
C ALA A 243 -25.49 5.70 7.35
N GLU A 244 -26.68 5.92 6.80
CA GLU A 244 -27.95 5.57 7.41
C GLU A 244 -28.45 4.26 6.79
N CYS A 245 -28.85 3.30 7.63
CA CYS A 245 -29.45 2.06 7.14
C CYS A 245 -30.85 2.34 6.56
N PRO A 246 -31.11 2.01 5.27
CA PRO A 246 -32.44 2.26 4.68
C PRO A 246 -33.57 1.46 5.35
N HIS A 247 -33.27 0.34 6.05
CA HIS A 247 -34.26 -0.49 6.72
C HIS A 247 -34.65 0.04 8.09
N CYS A 248 -33.67 0.34 8.96
CA CYS A 248 -33.94 0.68 10.37
C CYS A 248 -33.59 2.12 10.73
N ALA A 249 -33.15 2.93 9.78
CA ALA A 249 -32.74 4.32 9.95
C ALA A 249 -31.59 4.56 10.96
N SER A 250 -30.91 3.51 11.41
CA SER A 250 -29.74 3.65 12.30
C SER A 250 -28.53 4.14 11.53
N VAL A 251 -27.76 5.03 12.15
CA VAL A 251 -26.55 5.62 11.59
C VAL A 251 -25.32 4.88 12.12
N PHE A 252 -24.37 4.55 11.24
CA PHE A 252 -23.12 3.87 11.58
C PHE A 252 -21.94 4.42 10.78
N THR A 253 -20.72 4.15 11.25
CA THR A 253 -19.48 4.49 10.54
C THR A 253 -19.15 3.40 9.53
N ILE A 254 -19.03 3.77 8.25
CA ILE A 254 -18.88 2.79 7.15
C ILE A 254 -17.59 1.98 7.30
N ALA A 255 -16.45 2.66 7.45
CA ALA A 255 -15.14 2.01 7.52
C ALA A 255 -15.01 1.02 8.68
N ASP A 256 -15.58 1.33 9.85
CA ASP A 256 -15.51 0.47 11.03
C ASP A 256 -16.28 -0.84 10.80
N GLU A 257 -17.50 -0.74 10.28
CA GLU A 257 -18.34 -1.90 10.00
C GLU A 257 -17.78 -2.73 8.84
N TYR A 258 -17.31 -2.08 7.79
CA TYR A 258 -16.70 -2.77 6.65
C TYR A 258 -15.43 -3.52 7.05
N ALA A 259 -14.52 -2.89 7.79
CA ALA A 259 -13.31 -3.52 8.29
C ALA A 259 -13.63 -4.68 9.26
N SER A 260 -14.67 -4.55 10.08
CA SER A 260 -15.11 -5.62 10.99
C SER A 260 -15.63 -6.85 10.22
N ALA A 261 -16.44 -6.62 9.18
CA ALA A 261 -17.05 -7.68 8.36
C ALA A 261 -16.05 -8.38 7.42
N ASN A 262 -15.03 -7.65 6.97
CA ASN A 262 -14.09 -8.10 5.95
C ASN A 262 -12.66 -8.29 6.48
N ARG A 263 -12.51 -8.69 7.74
CA ARG A 263 -11.20 -9.02 8.29
C ARG A 263 -10.55 -10.13 7.46
N PRO A 264 -9.29 -9.98 7.04
CA PRO A 264 -8.59 -11.04 6.34
C PRO A 264 -8.63 -12.32 7.21
N VAL A 265 -9.21 -13.37 6.67
CA VAL A 265 -9.10 -14.71 7.27
C VAL A 265 -7.69 -15.15 6.96
N LEU A 266 -6.83 -15.25 7.97
CA LEU A 266 -5.51 -15.86 7.83
C LEU A 266 -5.70 -17.30 7.33
N ARG A 267 -5.29 -17.58 6.12
CA ARG A 267 -5.31 -18.90 5.50
C ARG A 267 -4.00 -19.63 5.71
#